data_b332299bcc05607bf270d71cd4a3ceb2
#
_entry.id   b332299bcc05607bf270d71cd4a3ceb2
#
_cell.length_a   1.000
_cell.length_b   1.000
_cell.length_c   1.000
_cell.angle_alpha   90.00
_cell.angle_beta   90.00
_cell.angle_gamma   90.00
#
_symmetry.space_group_name_H-M   'P 1'
#
loop_
_entity.id
_entity.type
_entity.pdbx_description
1 polymer ?
#
loop_
_entity_poly.entity_id
_entity_poly.type
_entity_poly.pdbx_seq_one_letter_code
_entity_poly.pdbx_strand_id
1 'polypeptide(L)'
;MPPLELKENDILISKQYPSGFFGTSLASTLHFMNIDTLLLCGVTTSGCVRATCIDSISHGFVTLVVEDGVGDRAEEPHLANLFDMSAKYADLLNTQAAIEYINSL
;
A
#
# COMPACT_ATOMS: atom_id res chain seq x y z
N MET A 1 -9.05 -8.21 -16.67
CA MET A 1 -8.82 -6.93 -15.97
C MET A 1 -8.06 -5.98 -16.87
N PRO A 2 -8.55 -4.78 -17.10
CA PRO A 2 -7.80 -3.86 -17.93
C PRO A 2 -6.49 -3.47 -17.25
N PRO A 3 -5.43 -3.16 -18.01
CA PRO A 3 -4.19 -2.70 -17.43
C PRO A 3 -4.36 -1.34 -16.77
N LEU A 4 -3.54 -1.09 -15.75
CA LEU A 4 -3.47 0.23 -15.15
C LEU A 4 -2.78 1.19 -16.12
N GLU A 5 -3.34 2.36 -16.27
CA GLU A 5 -2.77 3.40 -17.11
C GLU A 5 -2.14 4.49 -16.25
N LEU A 6 -0.90 4.86 -16.57
CA LEU A 6 -0.22 5.96 -15.92
C LEU A 6 -0.85 7.28 -16.42
N LYS A 7 -1.33 8.08 -15.48
CA LYS A 7 -1.96 9.36 -15.79
C LYS A 7 -0.99 10.51 -15.51
N GLU A 8 -1.32 11.68 -16.00
CA GLU A 8 -0.44 12.86 -15.96
C GLU A 8 0.02 13.22 -14.53
N ASN A 9 -0.87 13.09 -13.56
CA ASN A 9 -0.55 13.47 -12.18
C ASN A 9 0.01 12.31 -11.34
N ASP A 10 0.16 11.13 -11.93
CA ASP A 10 0.71 9.98 -11.22
C ASP A 10 2.21 10.11 -11.08
N ILE A 11 2.73 9.69 -9.93
CA ILE A 11 4.16 9.68 -9.66
C ILE A 11 4.66 8.26 -9.86
N LEU A 12 5.61 8.09 -10.78
CA LEU A 12 6.20 6.79 -11.06
C LEU A 12 7.50 6.67 -10.29
N ILE A 13 7.59 5.64 -9.44
CA ILE A 13 8.80 5.36 -8.67
C ILE A 13 9.34 4.00 -9.08
N SER A 14 10.59 3.97 -9.56
CA SER A 14 11.30 2.73 -9.83
C SER A 14 11.91 2.22 -8.55
N LYS A 15 11.70 0.94 -8.26
CA LYS A 15 12.28 0.30 -7.09
C LYS A 15 13.01 -0.97 -7.49
N GLN A 16 14.01 -1.34 -6.70
CA GLN A 16 14.81 -2.54 -6.93
C GLN A 16 14.63 -3.60 -5.84
N TYR A 17 13.88 -3.27 -4.80
CA TYR A 17 13.65 -4.13 -3.64
C TYR A 17 12.16 -4.23 -3.37
N PRO A 18 11.71 -5.19 -2.52
CA PRO A 18 10.28 -5.41 -2.31
C PRO A 18 9.51 -4.17 -1.85
N SER A 19 10.04 -3.43 -0.89
CA SER A 19 9.37 -2.23 -0.41
C SER A 19 9.44 -1.10 -1.44
N GLY A 20 8.35 -0.35 -1.56
CA GLY A 20 8.34 0.87 -2.34
C GLY A 20 9.14 2.01 -1.71
N PHE A 21 9.52 1.89 -0.45
CA PHE A 21 10.25 2.92 0.28
C PHE A 21 11.76 2.74 0.22
N PHE A 22 12.23 1.50 0.38
CA PHE A 22 13.67 1.25 0.52
C PHE A 22 14.42 1.61 -0.77
N GLY A 23 15.41 2.48 -0.65
CA GLY A 23 16.21 2.88 -1.79
C GLY A 23 15.50 3.76 -2.81
N THR A 24 14.39 4.38 -2.41
CA THR A 24 13.61 5.27 -3.29
C THR A 24 13.38 6.62 -2.63
N SER A 25 12.85 7.57 -3.40
CA SER A 25 12.47 8.88 -2.90
C SER A 25 11.03 8.94 -2.36
N LEU A 26 10.36 7.79 -2.18
CA LEU A 26 8.95 7.79 -1.84
C LEU A 26 8.66 8.50 -0.52
N ALA A 27 9.40 8.19 0.54
CA ALA A 27 9.16 8.82 1.85
C ALA A 27 9.33 10.33 1.80
N SER A 28 10.43 10.81 1.21
CA SER A 28 10.67 12.24 1.11
C SER A 28 9.65 12.95 0.22
N THR A 29 9.25 12.30 -0.87
CA THR A 29 8.21 12.82 -1.76
C THR A 29 6.88 12.99 -1.04
N LEU A 30 6.47 11.96 -0.29
CA LEU A 30 5.20 12.00 0.45
C LEU A 30 5.23 13.04 1.56
N HIS A 31 6.34 13.13 2.29
CA HIS A 31 6.49 14.16 3.33
C HIS A 31 6.47 15.56 2.74
N PHE A 32 7.12 15.77 1.61
CA PHE A 32 7.10 17.05 0.91
C PHE A 32 5.67 17.44 0.51
N MET A 33 4.86 16.46 0.12
CA MET A 33 3.47 16.69 -0.28
C MET A 33 2.50 16.77 0.91
N ASN A 34 3.00 16.68 2.14
CA ASN A 34 2.20 16.67 3.38
C ASN A 34 1.19 15.52 3.43
N ILE A 35 1.56 14.39 2.88
CA ILE A 35 0.75 13.17 2.96
C ILE A 35 0.96 12.54 4.33
N ASP A 36 -0.12 12.15 4.99
CA ASP A 36 -0.07 11.48 6.29
C ASP A 36 -0.67 10.07 6.28
N THR A 37 -1.41 9.73 5.24
CA THR A 37 -2.15 8.47 5.16
C THR A 37 -1.96 7.84 3.79
N LEU A 38 -1.65 6.54 3.77
CA LEU A 38 -1.49 5.78 2.54
C LEU A 38 -2.55 4.70 2.44
N LEU A 39 -3.16 4.60 1.26
CA LEU A 39 -4.01 3.49 0.87
C LEU A 39 -3.16 2.58 -0.01
N LEU A 40 -2.88 1.38 0.47
CA LEU A 40 -1.94 0.46 -0.16
C LEU A 40 -2.66 -0.68 -0.86
N CYS A 41 -2.34 -0.87 -2.13
CA CYS A 41 -2.82 -1.99 -2.94
C CYS A 41 -1.69 -2.50 -3.83
N GLY A 42 -1.95 -3.59 -4.54
CA GLY A 42 -0.96 -4.20 -5.44
C GLY A 42 -0.64 -5.65 -5.10
N VAL A 43 0.52 -6.09 -5.50
CA VAL A 43 0.99 -7.48 -5.36
C VAL A 43 2.46 -7.50 -4.94
N THR A 44 2.91 -8.53 -4.27
CA THR A 44 2.13 -9.60 -3.64
C THR A 44 1.89 -9.28 -2.18
N THR A 45 0.77 -9.78 -1.64
CA THR A 45 0.39 -9.50 -0.26
C THR A 45 1.50 -9.86 0.73
N SER A 46 2.12 -11.04 0.57
CA SER A 46 3.18 -11.51 1.46
C SER A 46 4.57 -10.93 1.17
N GLY A 47 4.72 -10.24 0.07
CA GLY A 47 6.02 -9.69 -0.37
C GLY A 47 6.03 -8.17 -0.38
N CYS A 48 5.90 -7.58 -1.58
CA CYS A 48 6.02 -6.14 -1.77
C CYS A 48 5.00 -5.33 -0.99
N VAL A 49 3.77 -5.82 -0.87
CA VAL A 49 2.72 -5.14 -0.10
C VAL A 49 3.08 -5.13 1.39
N ARG A 50 3.43 -6.29 1.95
CA ARG A 50 3.84 -6.36 3.36
C ARG A 50 5.06 -5.49 3.65
N ALA A 51 6.10 -5.59 2.82
CA ALA A 51 7.31 -4.80 3.01
C ALA A 51 7.03 -3.30 2.97
N THR A 52 6.22 -2.86 2.02
CA THR A 52 5.82 -1.46 1.89
C THR A 52 4.97 -1.02 3.08
N CYS A 53 4.06 -1.88 3.55
CA CYS A 53 3.22 -1.60 4.72
C CYS A 53 4.06 -1.36 5.97
N ILE A 54 5.03 -2.23 6.24
CA ILE A 54 5.91 -2.09 7.41
C ILE A 54 6.74 -0.81 7.31
N ASP A 55 7.30 -0.52 6.15
CA ASP A 55 8.08 0.70 5.96
C ASP A 55 7.20 1.95 6.02
N SER A 56 5.98 1.88 5.56
CA SER A 56 5.02 2.98 5.65
C SER A 56 4.79 3.39 7.12
N ILE A 57 4.45 2.42 7.98
CA ILE A 57 4.24 2.73 9.39
C ILE A 57 5.54 3.17 10.07
N SER A 58 6.68 2.60 9.65
CA SER A 58 7.99 2.97 10.19
C SER A 58 8.36 4.41 9.84
N HIS A 59 7.90 4.93 8.72
CA HIS A 59 8.10 6.32 8.32
C HIS A 59 7.03 7.26 8.88
N GLY A 60 6.12 6.76 9.69
CA GLY A 60 5.12 7.59 10.36
C GLY A 60 3.83 7.82 9.61
N PHE A 61 3.55 7.05 8.56
CA PHE A 61 2.30 7.17 7.84
C PHE A 61 1.22 6.27 8.45
N VAL A 62 0.00 6.76 8.51
CA VAL A 62 -1.16 5.91 8.77
C VAL A 62 -1.34 5.04 7.52
N THR A 63 -1.40 3.74 7.71
CA THR A 63 -1.42 2.79 6.59
C THR A 63 -2.72 2.01 6.57
N LEU A 64 -3.41 2.08 5.44
CA LEU A 64 -4.66 1.37 5.19
C LEU A 64 -4.42 0.42 4.02
N VAL A 65 -4.65 -0.87 4.23
CA VAL A 65 -4.48 -1.86 3.16
C VAL A 65 -5.84 -2.16 2.57
N VAL A 66 -5.96 -2.03 1.25
CA VAL A 66 -7.19 -2.34 0.53
C VAL A 66 -7.20 -3.85 0.30
N GLU A 67 -7.92 -4.59 1.15
CA GLU A 67 -7.81 -6.04 1.24
C GLU A 67 -8.21 -6.77 -0.05
N ASP A 68 -9.16 -6.23 -0.81
CA ASP A 68 -9.55 -6.77 -2.12
C ASP A 68 -8.79 -6.12 -3.28
N GLY A 69 -7.89 -5.18 -2.99
CA GLY A 69 -6.99 -4.56 -3.96
C GLY A 69 -5.57 -5.11 -3.89
N VAL A 70 -5.32 -6.13 -3.07
CA VAL A 70 -4.03 -6.81 -2.98
C VAL A 70 -4.21 -8.29 -3.31
N GLY A 71 -3.16 -8.94 -3.78
CA GLY A 71 -3.24 -10.33 -4.18
C GLY A 71 -1.93 -11.05 -4.01
N ASP A 72 -2.02 -12.38 -4.01
CA ASP A 72 -0.86 -13.24 -3.88
C ASP A 72 -1.03 -14.48 -4.76
N ARG A 73 0.05 -15.27 -4.90
CA ARG A 73 0.05 -16.48 -5.69
C ARG A 73 -0.78 -17.62 -5.08
N ALA A 74 -1.08 -17.52 -3.78
CA ALA A 74 -1.85 -18.52 -3.06
C ALA A 74 -2.65 -17.86 -1.94
N GLU A 75 -3.75 -18.48 -1.55
CA GLU A 75 -4.65 -17.94 -0.53
C GLU A 75 -4.04 -17.94 0.87
N GLU A 76 -3.32 -18.99 1.23
CA GLU A 76 -2.76 -19.13 2.57
C GLU A 76 -1.79 -18.00 2.94
N PRO A 77 -0.74 -17.70 2.14
CA PRO A 77 0.12 -16.56 2.46
C PRO A 77 -0.62 -15.23 2.37
N HIS A 78 -1.59 -15.10 1.46
CA HIS A 78 -2.40 -13.90 1.35
C HIS A 78 -3.15 -13.62 2.65
N LEU A 79 -3.91 -14.59 3.15
CA LEU A 79 -4.72 -14.42 4.37
C LEU A 79 -3.84 -14.25 5.61
N ALA A 80 -2.76 -15.03 5.73
CA ALA A 80 -1.85 -14.94 6.88
C ALA A 80 -1.21 -13.55 6.97
N ASN A 81 -0.79 -12.99 5.84
CA ASN A 81 -0.16 -11.69 5.84
C ASN A 81 -1.15 -10.54 6.02
N LEU A 82 -2.37 -10.66 5.53
CA LEU A 82 -3.43 -9.70 5.85
C LEU A 82 -3.70 -9.68 7.37
N PHE A 83 -3.77 -10.85 7.97
CA PHE A 83 -3.96 -10.96 9.42
C PHE A 83 -2.82 -10.28 10.17
N ASP A 84 -1.57 -10.58 9.81
CA ASP A 84 -0.40 -10.00 10.46
C ASP A 84 -0.38 -8.47 10.32
N MET A 85 -0.64 -7.97 9.13
CA MET A 85 -0.65 -6.53 8.91
C MET A 85 -1.74 -5.83 9.71
N SER A 86 -2.94 -6.41 9.77
CA SER A 86 -4.04 -5.82 10.54
C SER A 86 -3.79 -5.85 12.04
N ALA A 87 -3.06 -6.85 12.52
CA ALA A 87 -2.78 -7.01 13.95
C ALA A 87 -1.72 -6.02 14.44
N LYS A 88 -0.80 -5.58 13.58
CA LYS A 88 0.40 -4.88 14.02
C LYS A 88 0.64 -3.53 13.34
N TYR A 89 0.29 -3.38 12.07
CA TYR A 89 0.83 -2.30 11.25
C TYR A 89 -0.21 -1.41 10.58
N ALA A 90 -1.39 -1.94 10.26
CA ALA A 90 -2.32 -1.25 9.39
C ALA A 90 -3.77 -1.60 9.72
N ASP A 91 -4.68 -0.83 9.16
CA ASP A 91 -6.09 -1.20 9.12
C ASP A 91 -6.43 -1.73 7.74
N LEU A 92 -7.37 -2.66 7.66
CA LEU A 92 -7.84 -3.21 6.40
C LEU A 92 -9.17 -2.56 6.02
N LEU A 93 -9.32 -2.24 4.74
CA LEU A 93 -10.61 -1.84 4.17
C LEU A 93 -10.83 -2.57 2.86
N ASN A 94 -12.09 -2.71 2.46
CA ASN A 94 -12.39 -3.13 1.09
C ASN A 94 -12.38 -1.93 0.14
N THR A 95 -12.44 -2.19 -1.16
CA THR A 95 -12.40 -1.13 -2.19
C THR A 95 -13.53 -0.13 -2.00
N GLN A 96 -14.74 -0.60 -1.68
CA GLN A 96 -15.89 0.30 -1.48
C GLN A 96 -15.63 1.28 -0.32
N ALA A 97 -15.15 0.79 0.81
CA ALA A 97 -14.81 1.63 1.95
C ALA A 97 -13.67 2.59 1.64
N ALA A 98 -12.68 2.16 0.86
CA ALA A 98 -11.58 3.02 0.42
C ALA A 98 -12.08 4.17 -0.44
N ILE A 99 -12.97 3.90 -1.38
CA ILE A 99 -13.57 4.92 -2.24
C ILE A 99 -14.38 5.91 -1.41
N GLU A 100 -15.18 5.42 -0.47
CA GLU A 100 -15.96 6.27 0.43
C GLU A 100 -15.06 7.19 1.27
N TYR A 101 -13.96 6.63 1.78
CA TYR A 101 -12.98 7.41 2.54
C TYR A 101 -12.40 8.54 1.68
N ILE A 102 -11.95 8.23 0.46
CA ILE A 102 -11.38 9.23 -0.45
C ILE A 102 -12.40 10.34 -0.74
N ASN A 103 -13.65 9.96 -1.00
CA ASN A 103 -14.71 10.92 -1.31
C ASN A 103 -15.12 11.77 -0.13
N SER A 104 -14.77 11.38 1.09
CA SER A 104 -15.08 12.15 2.31
C SER A 104 -14.04 13.23 2.62
N LEU A 105 -12.91 13.22 1.93
CA LEU A 105 -11.83 14.17 2.18
C LEU A 105 -12.10 15.56 1.60
#